data_2519a50eb03f358a2df60e8b718389df
#
_entry.id   2519a50eb03f358a2df60e8b718389df
#
_cell.length_a   1.000
_cell.length_b   1.000
_cell.length_c   1.000
_cell.angle_alpha   90.00
_cell.angle_beta   90.00
_cell.angle_gamma   90.00
#
_symmetry.space_group_name_H-M   'P 1'
#
loop_
_entity.id
_entity.type
_entity.pdbx_description
1 polymer ?
#
loop_
_entity_poly.entity_id
_entity_poly.type
_entity_poly.pdbx_seq_one_letter_code
_entity_poly.pdbx_strand_id
1 'polypeptide(L)'
;MKNVLLSGIFTMVMALNLFAQHADRKPMPSADRAKNTVERISQTVTFTEQQKANIIVIYTKFYDDVRAQQAFRDASKLEPLEKARDAKVEKLLNNKKLFKQYQDAVKEMKAQFQDRQKRKP
;
A
#
# COMPACT_ATOMS: atom_id res chain seq x y z
N MET A 1 33.52 14.19 14.47
CA MET A 1 32.97 15.03 15.55
C MET A 1 31.60 15.61 15.18
N LYS A 2 31.46 16.14 13.97
CA LYS A 2 30.17 16.68 13.51
C LYS A 2 29.07 15.62 13.43
N ASN A 3 29.45 14.40 13.15
CA ASN A 3 28.50 13.28 13.03
C ASN A 3 27.85 12.88 14.36
N VAL A 4 28.59 13.04 15.45
CA VAL A 4 28.08 12.69 16.78
C VAL A 4 27.00 13.67 17.24
N LEU A 5 27.18 14.95 16.95
CA LEU A 5 26.19 15.99 17.28
C LEU A 5 24.91 15.84 16.46
N LEU A 6 25.07 15.54 15.18
CA LEU A 6 23.93 15.28 14.29
C LEU A 6 23.14 14.05 14.74
N SER A 7 23.85 13.02 15.21
CA SER A 7 23.20 11.80 15.68
C SER A 7 22.35 12.06 16.92
N GLY A 8 22.84 12.90 17.86
CA GLY A 8 22.09 13.24 19.04
C GLY A 8 20.81 14.03 18.76
N ILE A 9 20.91 14.99 17.86
CA ILE A 9 19.76 15.80 17.42
C ILE A 9 18.73 14.94 16.71
N PHE A 10 19.20 14.05 15.86
CA PHE A 10 18.34 13.15 15.09
C PHE A 10 17.56 12.23 16.03
N THR A 11 18.19 11.69 17.04
CA THR A 11 17.53 10.81 18.01
C THR A 11 16.42 11.55 18.77
N MET A 12 16.64 12.79 19.11
CA MET A 12 15.65 13.62 19.81
C MET A 12 14.43 13.90 18.92
N VAL A 13 14.66 14.18 17.63
CA VAL A 13 13.59 14.43 16.68
C VAL A 13 12.74 13.15 16.47
N MET A 14 13.39 12.00 16.43
CA MET A 14 12.68 10.72 16.31
C MET A 14 11.78 10.45 17.51
N ALA A 15 12.24 10.75 18.69
CA ALA A 15 11.44 10.57 19.91
C ALA A 15 10.21 11.48 19.91
N LEU A 16 10.36 12.71 19.46
CA LEU A 16 9.26 13.66 19.34
C LEU A 16 8.23 13.21 18.30
N ASN A 17 8.71 12.66 17.19
CA ASN A 17 7.83 12.16 16.14
C ASN A 17 7.01 10.96 16.61
N LEU A 18 7.61 10.06 17.36
CA LEU A 18 6.90 8.92 17.93
C LEU A 18 5.81 9.37 18.89
N PHE A 19 6.08 10.38 19.70
CA PHE A 19 5.11 10.91 20.62
C PHE A 19 3.95 11.59 19.89
N ALA A 20 4.26 12.35 18.82
CA ALA A 20 3.25 13.01 17.99
C ALA A 20 2.35 11.99 17.29
N GLN A 21 2.93 10.89 16.81
CA GLN A 21 2.17 9.83 16.16
C GLN A 21 1.21 9.13 17.12
N HIS A 22 1.57 9.03 18.38
CA HIS A 22 0.70 8.44 19.39
C HIS A 22 -0.45 9.36 19.75
N ALA A 23 -0.22 10.69 19.74
CA ALA A 23 -1.22 11.68 20.08
C ALA A 23 -2.20 11.92 18.93
N ASP A 24 -1.69 11.97 17.68
CA ASP A 24 -2.46 12.23 16.47
C ASP A 24 -2.42 11.01 15.57
N ARG A 25 -3.46 10.18 15.61
CA ARG A 25 -3.57 9.01 14.72
C ARG A 25 -3.89 9.47 13.30
N LYS A 26 -2.92 10.05 12.63
CA LYS A 26 -3.09 10.43 11.23
C LYS A 26 -3.11 9.18 10.36
N PRO A 27 -4.04 9.10 9.38
CA PRO A 27 -4.03 7.98 8.46
C PRO A 27 -2.74 7.96 7.64
N MET A 28 -2.28 6.77 7.31
CA MET A 28 -1.08 6.59 6.50
C MET A 28 -1.26 7.26 5.14
N PRO A 29 -0.28 8.02 4.65
CA PRO A 29 -0.35 8.60 3.31
C PRO A 29 -0.55 7.53 2.24
N SER A 30 -1.26 7.87 1.17
CA SER A 30 -1.55 6.95 0.08
C SER A 30 -0.29 6.35 -0.54
N ALA A 31 0.76 7.15 -0.70
CA ALA A 31 2.03 6.68 -1.25
C ALA A 31 2.68 5.60 -0.38
N ASP A 32 2.67 5.79 0.94
CA ASP A 32 3.24 4.80 1.87
C ASP A 32 2.41 3.53 1.89
N ARG A 33 1.10 3.67 1.85
CA ARG A 33 0.18 2.54 1.80
C ARG A 33 0.38 1.73 0.53
N ALA A 34 0.52 2.42 -0.59
CA ALA A 34 0.77 1.79 -1.88
C ALA A 34 2.08 1.01 -1.87
N LYS A 35 3.14 1.62 -1.34
CA LYS A 35 4.44 0.98 -1.23
C LYS A 35 4.37 -0.30 -0.40
N ASN A 36 3.73 -0.23 0.76
CA ASN A 36 3.58 -1.40 1.64
C ASN A 36 2.80 -2.51 0.97
N THR A 37 1.71 -2.17 0.28
CA THR A 37 0.89 -3.15 -0.42
C THR A 37 1.68 -3.84 -1.53
N VAL A 38 2.38 -3.07 -2.36
CA VAL A 38 3.16 -3.61 -3.48
C VAL A 38 4.32 -4.46 -2.97
N GLU A 39 4.94 -4.09 -1.87
CA GLU A 39 6.00 -4.91 -1.27
C GLU A 39 5.46 -6.26 -0.79
N ARG A 40 4.25 -6.29 -0.23
CA ARG A 40 3.62 -7.55 0.16
C ARG A 40 3.35 -8.43 -1.06
N ILE A 41 2.82 -7.85 -2.13
CA ILE A 41 2.59 -8.58 -3.38
C ILE A 41 3.91 -9.12 -3.92
N SER A 42 4.99 -8.33 -3.82
CA SER A 42 6.31 -8.70 -4.31
C SER A 42 6.95 -9.86 -3.54
N GLN A 43 6.42 -10.22 -2.39
CA GLN A 43 6.89 -11.40 -1.66
C GLN A 43 6.56 -12.70 -2.38
N THR A 44 5.49 -12.72 -3.16
CA THR A 44 5.06 -13.91 -3.90
C THR A 44 5.10 -13.74 -5.41
N VAL A 45 5.19 -12.51 -5.90
CA VAL A 45 5.22 -12.21 -7.34
C VAL A 45 6.47 -11.41 -7.65
N THR A 46 7.27 -11.89 -8.59
CA THR A 46 8.53 -11.22 -8.96
C THR A 46 8.28 -10.17 -10.03
N PHE A 47 8.45 -8.91 -9.67
CA PHE A 47 8.38 -7.78 -10.60
C PHE A 47 9.79 -7.22 -10.85
N THR A 48 9.99 -6.61 -12.02
CA THR A 48 11.19 -5.78 -12.22
C THR A 48 11.07 -4.53 -11.35
N GLU A 49 12.19 -3.87 -11.12
CA GLU A 49 12.18 -2.64 -10.34
C GLU A 49 11.30 -1.57 -10.96
N GLN A 50 11.30 -1.48 -12.29
CA GLN A 50 10.46 -0.52 -13.01
C GLN A 50 8.98 -0.88 -12.91
N GLN A 51 8.64 -2.16 -13.06
CA GLN A 51 7.26 -2.62 -12.88
C GLN A 51 6.77 -2.30 -11.47
N LYS A 52 7.58 -2.60 -10.47
CA LYS A 52 7.26 -2.34 -9.07
C LYS A 52 6.99 -0.85 -8.84
N ALA A 53 7.88 0.00 -9.34
CA ALA A 53 7.71 1.46 -9.18
C ALA A 53 6.41 1.95 -9.84
N ASN A 54 6.11 1.46 -11.02
CA ASN A 54 4.90 1.85 -11.76
C ASN A 54 3.64 1.34 -11.08
N ILE A 55 3.68 0.12 -10.51
CA ILE A 55 2.54 -0.41 -9.76
C ILE A 55 2.31 0.40 -8.49
N ILE A 56 3.36 0.88 -7.84
CA ILE A 56 3.23 1.78 -6.68
C ILE A 56 2.48 3.06 -7.07
N VAL A 57 2.78 3.63 -8.24
CA VAL A 57 2.07 4.82 -8.74
C VAL A 57 0.58 4.52 -8.94
N ILE A 58 0.27 3.38 -9.56
CA ILE A 58 -1.11 2.95 -9.78
C ILE A 58 -1.86 2.79 -8.46
N TYR A 59 -1.23 2.16 -7.47
CA TYR A 59 -1.84 1.95 -6.16
C TYR A 59 -1.98 3.24 -5.36
N THR A 60 -1.05 4.17 -5.52
CA THR A 60 -1.14 5.48 -4.86
C THR A 60 -2.40 6.21 -5.32
N LYS A 61 -2.63 6.25 -6.64
CA LYS A 61 -3.84 6.86 -7.18
C LYS A 61 -5.10 6.12 -6.73
N PHE A 62 -5.05 4.80 -6.71
CA PHE A 62 -6.16 3.99 -6.22
C PHE A 62 -6.53 4.36 -4.78
N TYR A 63 -5.55 4.45 -3.89
CA TYR A 63 -5.82 4.82 -2.50
C TYR A 63 -6.29 6.26 -2.35
N ASP A 64 -5.79 7.17 -3.18
CA ASP A 64 -6.30 8.55 -3.20
C ASP A 64 -7.78 8.58 -3.60
N ASP A 65 -8.15 7.82 -4.63
CA ASP A 65 -9.53 7.75 -5.09
C ASP A 65 -10.44 7.09 -4.03
N VAL A 66 -9.96 6.03 -3.39
CA VAL A 66 -10.70 5.36 -2.32
C VAL A 66 -10.99 6.34 -1.18
N ARG A 67 -9.99 7.14 -0.82
CA ARG A 67 -10.14 8.14 0.24
C ARG A 67 -11.10 9.25 -0.18
N ALA A 68 -10.95 9.77 -1.39
CA ALA A 68 -11.78 10.84 -1.91
C ALA A 68 -13.27 10.44 -1.98
N GLN A 69 -13.54 9.19 -2.35
CA GLN A 69 -14.91 8.68 -2.47
C GLN A 69 -15.40 7.98 -1.22
N GLN A 70 -14.59 7.94 -0.16
CA GLN A 70 -14.92 7.24 1.09
C GLN A 70 -15.36 5.79 0.84
N ALA A 71 -14.62 5.10 -0.04
CA ALA A 71 -14.99 3.79 -0.54
C ALA A 71 -14.49 2.62 0.31
N PHE A 72 -13.76 2.86 1.39
CA PHE A 72 -13.14 1.79 2.20
C PHE A 72 -14.14 0.77 2.71
N ARG A 73 -15.33 1.20 3.10
CA ARG A 73 -16.35 0.34 3.67
C ARG A 73 -17.56 0.19 2.77
N ASP A 74 -17.46 0.62 1.52
CA ASP A 74 -18.55 0.57 0.57
C ASP A 74 -18.10 -0.26 -0.65
N ALA A 75 -18.50 -1.52 -0.67
CA ALA A 75 -18.11 -2.43 -1.73
C ALA A 75 -18.56 -1.95 -3.11
N SER A 76 -19.70 -1.28 -3.18
CA SER A 76 -20.22 -0.80 -4.46
C SER A 76 -19.37 0.31 -5.06
N LYS A 77 -18.70 1.10 -4.22
CA LYS A 77 -17.76 2.14 -4.65
C LYS A 77 -16.36 1.58 -4.86
N LEU A 78 -15.97 0.63 -4.01
CA LEU A 78 -14.62 0.06 -4.04
C LEU A 78 -14.40 -0.81 -5.26
N GLU A 79 -15.37 -1.63 -5.64
CA GLU A 79 -15.23 -2.60 -6.73
C GLU A 79 -14.86 -1.95 -8.06
N PRO A 80 -15.52 -0.85 -8.51
CA PRO A 80 -15.10 -0.20 -9.75
C PRO A 80 -13.68 0.35 -9.70
N LEU A 81 -13.25 0.84 -8.54
CA LEU A 81 -11.90 1.34 -8.36
C LEU A 81 -10.88 0.22 -8.41
N GLU A 82 -11.18 -0.92 -7.81
CA GLU A 82 -10.32 -2.11 -7.89
C GLU A 82 -10.19 -2.61 -9.32
N LYS A 83 -11.29 -2.64 -10.07
CA LYS A 83 -11.27 -3.06 -11.47
C LYS A 83 -10.43 -2.13 -12.33
N ALA A 84 -10.57 -0.83 -12.14
CA ALA A 84 -9.79 0.17 -12.87
C ALA A 84 -8.30 0.04 -12.55
N ARG A 85 -7.96 -0.17 -11.27
CA ARG A 85 -6.59 -0.40 -10.82
C ARG A 85 -5.99 -1.63 -11.51
N ASP A 86 -6.71 -2.74 -11.47
CA ASP A 86 -6.22 -4.01 -12.01
C ASP A 86 -6.10 -3.98 -13.53
N ALA A 87 -6.97 -3.24 -14.22
CA ALA A 87 -6.85 -3.05 -15.66
C ALA A 87 -5.56 -2.32 -16.02
N LYS A 88 -5.17 -1.34 -15.22
CA LYS A 88 -3.91 -0.62 -15.42
C LYS A 88 -2.70 -1.51 -15.16
N VAL A 89 -2.77 -2.35 -14.13
CA VAL A 89 -1.69 -3.29 -13.83
C VAL A 89 -1.57 -4.33 -14.95
N GLU A 90 -2.68 -4.84 -15.44
CA GLU A 90 -2.69 -5.81 -16.55
C GLU A 90 -1.97 -5.24 -17.78
N LYS A 91 -2.31 -4.01 -18.14
CA LYS A 91 -1.71 -3.34 -19.29
C LYS A 91 -0.22 -3.10 -19.08
N LEU A 92 0.17 -2.70 -17.86
CA LEU A 92 1.55 -2.45 -17.52
C LEU A 92 2.40 -3.72 -17.60
N LEU A 93 1.91 -4.82 -17.04
CA LEU A 93 2.65 -6.08 -17.02
C LEU A 93 2.77 -6.70 -18.40
N ASN A 94 1.76 -6.57 -19.23
CA ASN A 94 1.72 -7.13 -20.60
C ASN A 94 2.18 -8.58 -20.62
N ASN A 95 1.74 -9.38 -19.65
CA ASN A 95 2.13 -10.76 -19.46
C ASN A 95 1.00 -11.46 -18.68
N LYS A 96 0.28 -12.35 -19.36
CA LYS A 96 -0.89 -13.01 -18.78
C LYS A 96 -0.56 -13.86 -17.56
N LYS A 97 0.56 -14.57 -17.60
CA LYS A 97 0.99 -15.42 -16.48
C LYS A 97 1.32 -14.56 -15.26
N LEU A 98 2.06 -13.50 -15.46
CA LEU A 98 2.45 -12.60 -14.37
C LEU A 98 1.24 -11.88 -13.81
N PHE A 99 0.31 -11.45 -14.65
CA PHE A 99 -0.92 -10.83 -14.21
C PHE A 99 -1.78 -11.78 -13.37
N LYS A 100 -1.85 -13.05 -13.77
CA LYS A 100 -2.57 -14.05 -12.97
C LYS A 100 -1.94 -14.23 -11.60
N GLN A 101 -0.62 -14.28 -11.52
CA GLN A 101 0.09 -14.35 -10.25
C GLN A 101 -0.23 -13.14 -9.38
N TYR A 102 -0.28 -11.96 -9.99
CA TYR A 102 -0.66 -10.73 -9.31
C TYR A 102 -2.09 -10.82 -8.77
N GLN A 103 -3.04 -11.26 -9.59
CA GLN A 103 -4.44 -11.40 -9.17
C GLN A 103 -4.58 -12.38 -8.00
N ASP A 104 -3.88 -13.51 -8.06
CA ASP A 104 -3.91 -14.50 -6.99
C ASP A 104 -3.35 -13.92 -5.68
N ALA A 105 -2.26 -13.16 -5.76
CA ALA A 105 -1.66 -12.52 -4.60
C ALA A 105 -2.61 -11.50 -3.97
N VAL A 106 -3.27 -10.68 -4.78
CA VAL A 106 -4.23 -9.68 -4.31
C VAL A 106 -5.43 -10.37 -3.65
N LYS A 107 -5.93 -11.44 -4.26
CA LYS A 107 -7.05 -12.21 -3.71
C LYS A 107 -6.71 -12.79 -2.35
N GLU A 108 -5.50 -13.32 -2.21
CA GLU A 108 -5.04 -13.88 -0.94
C GLU A 108 -4.90 -12.82 0.14
N MET A 109 -4.34 -11.65 -0.20
CA MET A 109 -4.24 -10.53 0.73
C MET A 109 -5.62 -10.09 1.23
N LYS A 110 -6.59 -10.02 0.31
CA LYS A 110 -7.96 -9.64 0.65
C LYS A 110 -8.60 -10.66 1.59
N ALA A 111 -8.38 -11.94 1.34
CA ALA A 111 -8.88 -13.02 2.19
C ALA A 111 -8.27 -12.95 3.59
N GLN A 112 -6.97 -12.71 3.69
CA GLN A 112 -6.29 -12.56 4.98
C GLN A 112 -6.81 -11.37 5.76
N PHE A 113 -7.07 -10.27 5.08
CA PHE A 113 -7.62 -9.07 5.72
C PHE A 113 -9.02 -9.35 6.29
N GLN A 114 -9.87 -10.01 5.52
CA GLN A 114 -11.22 -10.37 5.96
C GLN A 114 -11.18 -11.32 7.15
N ASP A 115 -10.25 -12.27 7.15
CA ASP A 115 -10.07 -13.22 8.24
C ASP A 115 -9.68 -12.53 9.54
N ARG A 116 -8.79 -11.53 9.45
CA ARG A 116 -8.40 -10.72 10.61
C ARG A 116 -9.58 -9.94 11.17
N GLN A 117 -10.43 -9.43 10.31
CA GLN A 117 -11.63 -8.70 10.73
C GLN A 117 -12.59 -9.61 11.51
N LYS A 118 -12.72 -10.85 11.09
CA LYS A 118 -13.59 -11.83 11.77
C LYS A 118 -13.06 -12.25 13.13
N ARG A 119 -11.74 -12.19 13.34
CA ARG A 119 -11.10 -12.59 14.60
C ARG A 119 -11.15 -11.51 15.68
N LYS A 120 -11.46 -10.29 15.33
CA LYS A 120 -11.60 -9.22 16.31
C LYS A 120 -12.91 -9.37 17.06
N PRO A 121 -12.90 -9.38 18.43
CA PRO A 121 -14.12 -9.46 19.22
C PRO A 121 -14.99 -8.21 19.05
#